data_0952b0faa4b265078154f95e7e25b153
#
_entry.id   0952b0faa4b265078154f95e7e25b153
#
_cell.length_a   1.000
_cell.length_b   1.000
_cell.length_c   1.000
_cell.angle_alpha   90.00
_cell.angle_beta   90.00
_cell.angle_gamma   90.00
#
_symmetry.space_group_name_H-M   'P 1'
#
loop_
_entity.id
_entity.type
_entity.pdbx_description
1 polymer ?
#
loop_
_entity_poly.entity_id
_entity_poly.type
_entity_poly.pdbx_seq_one_letter_code
_entity_poly.pdbx_strand_id
1 'polypeptide(L)'
;MRLLTAGIVLMLICIVLIWREPRRFRNALLFFVALLLLVQGMINVVVRSTYARYTTYNILFYFIVPAVSVVMSGFLIYNGFVMMKKEGRRLQNILSLLLGMGMVTGLCVMGGFLFVYSTNPLVNSILWTGTVFYAYFSYTFLAFLIYSKIYMLLPKNRSCDYIVVHGCGLLGGERISPLLKGRVDKAVEIFYKMRQEPELVLS
;
A
#
# COMPACT_ATOMS: atom_id res chain seq x y z
N MET A 1 4.17 -16.11 -23.84
CA MET A 1 4.51 -17.19 -22.90
C MET A 1 5.64 -16.82 -21.94
N ARG A 2 6.78 -16.28 -22.39
CA ARG A 2 7.94 -15.95 -21.50
C ARG A 2 7.60 -15.06 -20.30
N LEU A 3 6.75 -14.04 -20.47
CA LEU A 3 6.34 -13.16 -19.35
C LEU A 3 5.45 -13.87 -18.33
N LEU A 4 4.56 -14.76 -18.79
CA LEU A 4 3.69 -15.54 -17.91
C LEU A 4 4.53 -16.52 -17.07
N THR A 5 5.46 -17.24 -17.71
CA THR A 5 6.35 -18.16 -16.98
C THR A 5 7.24 -17.42 -15.98
N ALA A 6 7.80 -16.27 -16.35
CA ALA A 6 8.56 -15.42 -15.42
C ALA A 6 7.71 -14.96 -14.24
N GLY A 7 6.47 -14.53 -14.47
CA GLY A 7 5.53 -14.14 -13.42
C GLY A 7 5.19 -15.28 -12.46
N ILE A 8 4.95 -16.49 -12.99
CA ILE A 8 4.68 -17.68 -12.17
C ILE A 8 5.89 -18.02 -11.30
N VAL A 9 7.08 -18.09 -11.89
CA VAL A 9 8.32 -18.39 -11.15
C VAL A 9 8.57 -17.37 -10.05
N LEU A 10 8.44 -16.08 -10.37
CA LEU A 10 8.62 -15.02 -9.37
C LEU A 10 7.57 -15.10 -8.25
N MET A 11 6.33 -15.43 -8.57
CA MET A 11 5.27 -15.61 -7.57
C MET A 11 5.57 -16.78 -6.63
N LEU A 12 6.05 -17.90 -7.14
CA LEU A 12 6.47 -19.04 -6.32
C LEU A 12 7.63 -18.66 -5.38
N ILE A 13 8.63 -17.95 -5.90
CA ILE A 13 9.73 -17.43 -5.09
C ILE A 13 9.20 -16.52 -3.98
N CYS A 14 8.26 -15.61 -4.31
CA CYS A 14 7.65 -14.73 -3.32
C CYS A 14 6.90 -15.50 -2.23
N ILE A 15 6.15 -16.53 -2.56
CA ILE A 15 5.43 -17.37 -1.59
C ILE A 15 6.43 -18.01 -0.62
N VAL A 16 7.52 -18.55 -1.11
CA VAL A 16 8.59 -19.15 -0.27
C VAL A 16 9.23 -18.10 0.63
N LEU A 17 9.52 -16.89 0.11
CA LEU A 17 10.12 -15.80 0.88
C LEU A 17 9.17 -15.27 1.96
N ILE A 18 7.87 -15.18 1.67
CA ILE A 18 6.84 -14.78 2.64
C ILE A 18 6.72 -15.83 3.74
N TRP A 19 6.80 -17.11 3.42
CA TRP A 19 6.80 -18.20 4.41
C TRP A 19 8.01 -18.16 5.33
N ARG A 20 9.21 -17.88 4.79
CA ARG A 20 10.44 -17.81 5.58
C ARG A 20 10.49 -16.56 6.45
N GLU A 21 10.19 -15.38 5.88
CA GLU A 21 10.35 -14.09 6.55
C GLU A 21 9.24 -13.11 6.15
N PRO A 22 8.05 -13.23 6.74
CA PRO A 22 6.89 -12.42 6.35
C PRO A 22 7.03 -10.92 6.70
N ARG A 23 8.04 -10.52 7.48
CA ARG A 23 8.20 -9.13 7.95
C ARG A 23 8.99 -8.23 7.00
N ARG A 24 9.64 -8.77 5.96
CA ARG A 24 10.48 -7.97 5.05
C ARG A 24 9.64 -7.22 4.03
N PHE A 25 9.72 -5.89 4.04
CA PHE A 25 9.04 -5.03 3.05
C PHE A 25 9.42 -5.35 1.60
N ARG A 26 10.65 -5.81 1.35
CA ARG A 26 11.11 -6.29 0.04
C ARG A 26 10.16 -7.32 -0.59
N ASN A 27 9.55 -8.18 0.23
CA ASN A 27 8.61 -9.19 -0.24
C ASN A 27 7.35 -8.55 -0.84
N ALA A 28 6.92 -7.40 -0.31
CA ALA A 28 5.80 -6.64 -0.85
C ALA A 28 6.08 -6.16 -2.29
N LEU A 29 7.26 -5.61 -2.51
CA LEU A 29 7.66 -5.12 -3.83
C LEU A 29 7.78 -6.26 -4.84
N LEU A 30 8.43 -7.37 -4.46
CA LEU A 30 8.57 -8.55 -5.31
C LEU A 30 7.21 -9.18 -5.64
N PHE A 31 6.32 -9.30 -4.65
CA PHE A 31 4.97 -9.81 -4.85
C PHE A 31 4.20 -8.98 -5.88
N PHE A 32 4.28 -7.65 -5.77
CA PHE A 32 3.57 -6.77 -6.69
C PHE A 32 4.17 -6.81 -8.11
N VAL A 33 5.49 -6.92 -8.25
CA VAL A 33 6.14 -7.15 -9.55
C VAL A 33 5.70 -8.48 -10.16
N ALA A 34 5.65 -9.55 -9.36
CA ALA A 34 5.16 -10.85 -9.82
C ALA A 34 3.71 -10.77 -10.31
N LEU A 35 2.86 -10.05 -9.57
CA LEU A 35 1.46 -9.82 -9.94
C LEU A 35 1.33 -9.09 -11.28
N LEU A 36 2.11 -8.01 -11.48
CA LEU A 36 2.12 -7.26 -12.74
C LEU A 36 2.57 -8.13 -13.92
N LEU A 37 3.63 -8.93 -13.74
CA LEU A 37 4.11 -9.86 -14.78
C LEU A 37 3.08 -10.95 -15.11
N LEU A 38 2.35 -11.46 -14.10
CA LEU A 38 1.25 -12.42 -14.31
C LEU A 38 0.13 -11.78 -15.10
N VAL A 39 -0.36 -10.61 -14.71
CA VAL A 39 -1.44 -9.90 -15.40
C VAL A 39 -1.03 -9.62 -16.85
N GLN A 40 0.16 -9.09 -17.07
CA GLN A 40 0.68 -8.81 -18.41
C GLN A 40 0.86 -10.09 -19.23
N GLY A 41 1.36 -11.15 -18.59
CA GLY A 41 1.52 -12.46 -19.22
C GLY A 41 0.18 -13.08 -19.63
N MET A 42 -0.84 -12.98 -18.77
CA MET A 42 -2.20 -13.44 -19.07
C MET A 42 -2.83 -12.67 -20.23
N ILE A 43 -2.72 -11.32 -20.23
CA ILE A 43 -3.23 -10.50 -21.35
C ILE A 43 -2.58 -10.94 -22.67
N ASN A 44 -1.26 -11.19 -22.68
CA ASN A 44 -0.57 -11.64 -23.90
C ASN A 44 -0.98 -13.04 -24.39
N VAL A 45 -1.43 -13.91 -23.50
CA VAL A 45 -1.90 -15.26 -23.84
C VAL A 45 -3.35 -15.24 -24.29
N VAL A 46 -4.22 -14.56 -23.55
CA VAL A 46 -5.66 -14.53 -23.79
C VAL A 46 -6.01 -13.66 -25.00
N VAL A 47 -5.40 -12.50 -25.11
CA VAL A 47 -5.67 -11.54 -26.18
C VAL A 47 -4.69 -11.76 -27.34
N ARG A 48 -5.10 -12.57 -28.32
CA ARG A 48 -4.24 -12.95 -29.46
C ARG A 48 -4.01 -11.81 -30.46
N SER A 49 -5.03 -10.98 -30.70
CA SER A 49 -4.93 -9.84 -31.62
C SER A 49 -4.04 -8.74 -31.05
N THR A 50 -3.09 -8.25 -31.85
CA THR A 50 -2.20 -7.14 -31.47
C THR A 50 -3.00 -5.85 -31.23
N TYR A 51 -4.02 -5.58 -32.02
CA TYR A 51 -4.90 -4.44 -31.84
C TYR A 51 -5.69 -4.52 -30.53
N ALA A 52 -6.30 -5.66 -30.24
CA ALA A 52 -7.04 -5.84 -28.99
C ALA A 52 -6.12 -5.73 -27.76
N ARG A 53 -4.88 -6.23 -27.83
CA ARG A 53 -3.88 -6.04 -26.75
C ARG A 53 -3.57 -4.57 -26.51
N TYR A 54 -3.31 -3.82 -27.56
CA TYR A 54 -3.06 -2.38 -27.47
C TYR A 54 -4.24 -1.64 -26.83
N THR A 55 -5.46 -1.95 -27.25
CA THR A 55 -6.69 -1.39 -26.66
C THR A 55 -6.82 -1.77 -25.18
N THR A 56 -6.56 -3.02 -24.81
CA THR A 56 -6.61 -3.47 -23.40
C THR A 56 -5.60 -2.73 -22.53
N TYR A 57 -4.37 -2.56 -22.97
CA TYR A 57 -3.36 -1.78 -22.23
C TYR A 57 -3.75 -0.31 -22.10
N ASN A 58 -4.32 0.29 -23.15
CA ASN A 58 -4.80 1.66 -23.08
C ASN A 58 -5.94 1.82 -22.05
N ILE A 59 -6.90 0.91 -22.04
CA ILE A 59 -7.98 0.92 -21.05
C ILE A 59 -7.41 0.79 -19.63
N LEU A 60 -6.49 -0.14 -19.40
CA LEU A 60 -5.84 -0.31 -18.11
C LEU A 60 -5.12 0.97 -17.68
N PHE A 61 -4.33 1.55 -18.56
CA PHE A 61 -3.49 2.71 -18.23
C PHE A 61 -4.30 3.99 -18.06
N TYR A 62 -5.22 4.28 -19.00
CA TYR A 62 -5.96 5.56 -18.99
C TYR A 62 -7.21 5.56 -18.10
N PHE A 63 -7.75 4.42 -17.73
CA PHE A 63 -8.97 4.35 -16.93
C PHE A 63 -8.77 3.64 -15.60
N ILE A 64 -8.19 2.45 -15.57
CA ILE A 64 -8.11 1.66 -14.33
C ILE A 64 -7.07 2.25 -13.37
N VAL A 65 -5.89 2.61 -13.84
CA VAL A 65 -4.84 3.18 -12.98
C VAL A 65 -5.27 4.52 -12.34
N PRO A 66 -5.82 5.49 -13.10
CA PRO A 66 -6.37 6.70 -12.49
C PRO A 66 -7.54 6.44 -11.55
N ALA A 67 -8.47 5.55 -11.92
CA ALA A 67 -9.61 5.22 -11.05
C ALA A 67 -9.16 4.66 -9.70
N VAL A 68 -8.23 3.71 -9.70
CA VAL A 68 -7.64 3.16 -8.47
C VAL A 68 -6.94 4.25 -7.66
N SER A 69 -6.21 5.14 -8.31
CA SER A 69 -5.52 6.27 -7.66
C SER A 69 -6.49 7.25 -7.02
N VAL A 70 -7.63 7.55 -7.67
CA VAL A 70 -8.70 8.39 -7.11
C VAL A 70 -9.30 7.75 -5.87
N VAL A 71 -9.64 6.46 -5.93
CA VAL A 71 -10.21 5.74 -4.78
C VAL A 71 -9.22 5.72 -3.61
N MET A 72 -7.94 5.48 -3.87
CA MET A 72 -6.90 5.47 -2.85
C MET A 72 -6.68 6.84 -2.24
N SER A 73 -6.62 7.89 -3.04
CA SER A 73 -6.48 9.26 -2.53
C SER A 73 -7.68 9.67 -1.67
N GLY A 74 -8.90 9.34 -2.10
CA GLY A 74 -10.12 9.54 -1.31
C GLY A 74 -10.08 8.84 0.04
N PHE A 75 -9.64 7.57 0.06
CA PHE A 75 -9.45 6.81 1.29
C PHE A 75 -8.42 7.44 2.23
N LEU A 76 -7.28 7.90 1.69
CA LEU A 76 -6.23 8.55 2.48
C LEU A 76 -6.70 9.88 3.07
N ILE A 77 -7.41 10.69 2.29
CA ILE A 77 -7.98 11.96 2.74
C ILE A 77 -9.00 11.70 3.85
N TYR A 78 -9.93 10.77 3.64
CA TYR A 78 -10.91 10.38 4.64
C TYR A 78 -10.25 9.89 5.93
N ASN A 79 -9.27 8.99 5.81
CA ASN A 79 -8.54 8.47 6.96
C ASN A 79 -7.79 9.60 7.71
N GLY A 80 -7.20 10.55 7.00
CA GLY A 80 -6.56 11.72 7.59
C GLY A 80 -7.53 12.57 8.42
N PHE A 81 -8.73 12.83 7.92
CA PHE A 81 -9.76 13.55 8.69
C PHE A 81 -10.23 12.78 9.92
N VAL A 82 -10.46 11.46 9.78
CA VAL A 82 -10.86 10.61 10.91
C VAL A 82 -9.78 10.59 12.00
N MET A 83 -8.50 10.45 11.60
CA MET A 83 -7.38 10.44 12.55
C MET A 83 -7.23 11.79 13.25
N MET A 84 -7.34 12.90 12.54
CA MET A 84 -7.31 14.23 13.17
C MET A 84 -8.43 14.44 14.17
N LYS A 85 -9.63 13.92 13.91
CA LYS A 85 -10.75 14.00 14.87
C LYS A 85 -10.55 13.11 16.10
N LYS A 86 -10.00 11.90 15.93
CA LYS A 86 -9.87 10.91 17.03
C LYS A 86 -8.61 11.10 17.86
N GLU A 87 -7.48 11.44 17.23
CA GLU A 87 -6.15 11.45 17.84
C GLU A 87 -5.54 12.87 17.91
N GLY A 88 -6.29 13.89 17.47
CA GLY A 88 -5.85 15.27 17.44
C GLY A 88 -4.96 15.64 16.24
N ARG A 89 -4.67 16.95 16.12
CA ARG A 89 -3.89 17.52 15.00
C ARG A 89 -2.39 17.39 15.23
N ARG A 90 -1.85 16.17 15.14
CA ARG A 90 -0.41 15.92 15.16
C ARG A 90 0.11 15.71 13.74
N LEU A 91 1.39 16.02 13.48
CA LEU A 91 2.02 15.85 12.16
C LEU A 91 1.82 14.44 11.58
N GLN A 92 1.90 13.41 12.42
CA GLN A 92 1.69 12.02 12.03
C GLN A 92 0.29 11.77 11.48
N ASN A 93 -0.73 12.42 12.04
CA ASN A 93 -2.13 12.26 11.62
C ASN A 93 -2.46 13.07 10.36
N ILE A 94 -1.74 14.18 10.15
CA ILE A 94 -1.85 15.03 8.95
C ILE A 94 -1.15 14.39 7.75
N LEU A 95 -0.15 13.54 7.97
CA LEU A 95 0.63 12.92 6.88
C LEU A 95 -0.24 12.15 5.88
N SER A 96 -1.25 11.40 6.37
CA SER A 96 -2.20 10.68 5.51
C SER A 96 -3.01 11.63 4.64
N LEU A 97 -3.45 12.78 5.19
CA LEU A 97 -4.16 13.81 4.46
C LEU A 97 -3.27 14.44 3.37
N LEU A 98 -2.03 14.82 3.74
CA LEU A 98 -1.07 15.41 2.80
C LEU A 98 -0.73 14.44 1.67
N LEU A 99 -0.54 13.15 1.97
CA LEU A 99 -0.28 12.13 0.97
C LEU A 99 -1.46 11.99 0.01
N GLY A 100 -2.69 11.94 0.53
CA GLY A 100 -3.91 11.87 -0.28
C GLY A 100 -4.06 13.08 -1.19
N MET A 101 -3.84 14.29 -0.68
CA MET A 101 -3.86 15.53 -1.47
C MET A 101 -2.74 15.53 -2.53
N GLY A 102 -1.54 15.10 -2.19
CA GLY A 102 -0.42 14.96 -3.12
C GLY A 102 -0.75 13.98 -4.27
N MET A 103 -1.44 12.88 -3.97
CA MET A 103 -1.89 11.94 -5.01
C MET A 103 -2.93 12.57 -5.95
N VAL A 104 -3.90 13.34 -5.44
CA VAL A 104 -4.86 14.08 -6.28
C VAL A 104 -4.14 15.10 -7.16
N THR A 105 -3.24 15.88 -6.58
CA THR A 105 -2.45 16.88 -7.34
C THR A 105 -1.63 16.20 -8.43
N GLY A 106 -0.96 15.09 -8.11
CA GLY A 106 -0.19 14.31 -9.09
C GLY A 106 -1.05 13.80 -10.26
N LEU A 107 -2.28 13.33 -9.97
CA LEU A 107 -3.24 12.93 -11.01
C LEU A 107 -3.67 14.09 -11.89
N CYS A 108 -3.94 15.26 -11.30
CA CYS A 108 -4.30 16.46 -12.05
C CYS A 108 -3.16 16.93 -12.96
N VAL A 109 -1.92 16.90 -12.46
CA VAL A 109 -0.72 17.26 -13.25
C VAL A 109 -0.53 16.26 -14.40
N MET A 110 -0.64 14.96 -14.11
CA MET A 110 -0.50 13.92 -15.14
C MET A 110 -1.63 14.00 -16.18
N GLY A 111 -2.87 14.23 -15.76
CA GLY A 111 -4.00 14.44 -16.66
C GLY A 111 -3.84 15.70 -17.53
N GLY A 112 -3.43 16.80 -16.92
CA GLY A 112 -3.12 18.05 -17.65
C GLY A 112 -2.01 17.86 -18.70
N PHE A 113 -0.99 17.05 -18.38
CA PHE A 113 0.09 16.73 -19.32
C PHE A 113 -0.40 16.01 -20.59
N LEU A 114 -1.42 15.15 -20.47
CA LEU A 114 -2.01 14.45 -21.63
C LEU A 114 -2.72 15.43 -22.59
N PHE A 115 -3.21 16.57 -22.08
CA PHE A 115 -3.91 17.58 -22.87
C PHE A 115 -3.02 18.75 -23.32
N VAL A 116 -1.94 19.02 -22.60
CA VAL A 116 -1.02 20.13 -22.86
C VAL A 116 0.33 19.58 -23.31
N TYR A 117 0.40 19.15 -24.57
CA TYR A 117 1.68 18.82 -25.17
C TYR A 117 2.50 20.11 -25.35
N SER A 118 3.57 20.25 -24.58
CA SER A 118 4.46 21.39 -24.68
C SER A 118 5.53 21.15 -25.75
N THR A 119 5.77 22.14 -26.60
CA THR A 119 6.89 22.15 -27.57
C THR A 119 8.23 22.37 -26.87
N ASN A 120 8.23 22.80 -25.60
CA ASN A 120 9.44 23.04 -24.83
C ASN A 120 9.97 21.73 -24.22
N PRO A 121 11.18 21.27 -24.59
CA PRO A 121 11.73 20.00 -24.11
C PRO A 121 12.01 19.98 -22.61
N LEU A 122 12.30 21.12 -21.98
CA LEU A 122 12.50 21.22 -20.53
C LEU A 122 11.20 20.95 -19.78
N VAL A 123 10.09 21.54 -20.23
CA VAL A 123 8.77 21.30 -19.61
C VAL A 123 8.39 19.83 -19.72
N ASN A 124 8.57 19.21 -20.88
CA ASN A 124 8.32 17.80 -21.09
C ASN A 124 9.18 16.91 -20.17
N SER A 125 10.46 17.23 -20.01
CA SER A 125 11.35 16.46 -19.12
C SER A 125 10.92 16.54 -17.66
N ILE A 126 10.51 17.72 -17.18
CA ILE A 126 10.00 17.90 -15.81
C ILE A 126 8.73 17.10 -15.60
N LEU A 127 7.78 17.15 -16.53
CA LEU A 127 6.52 16.44 -16.47
C LEU A 127 6.73 14.91 -16.51
N TRP A 128 7.60 14.40 -17.37
CA TRP A 128 7.96 12.99 -17.40
C TRP A 128 8.61 12.53 -16.11
N THR A 129 9.55 13.30 -15.57
CA THR A 129 10.20 13.01 -14.29
C THR A 129 9.18 12.96 -13.17
N GLY A 130 8.29 13.96 -13.08
CA GLY A 130 7.19 14.00 -12.10
C GLY A 130 6.26 12.79 -12.21
N THR A 131 5.92 12.37 -13.44
CA THR A 131 5.09 11.18 -13.69
C THR A 131 5.77 9.89 -13.21
N VAL A 132 7.07 9.73 -13.45
CA VAL A 132 7.85 8.58 -12.99
C VAL A 132 7.89 8.53 -11.45
N PHE A 133 8.16 9.67 -10.79
CA PHE A 133 8.12 9.75 -9.33
C PHE A 133 6.74 9.42 -8.78
N TYR A 134 5.68 9.99 -9.36
CA TYR A 134 4.32 9.70 -8.96
C TYR A 134 3.99 8.21 -9.09
N ALA A 135 4.32 7.59 -10.21
CA ALA A 135 4.11 6.17 -10.44
C ALA A 135 4.88 5.30 -9.43
N TYR A 136 6.13 5.65 -9.12
CA TYR A 136 6.95 4.94 -8.15
C TYR A 136 6.36 5.00 -6.74
N PHE A 137 5.97 6.18 -6.26
CA PHE A 137 5.38 6.35 -4.93
C PHE A 137 4.03 5.66 -4.82
N SER A 138 3.16 5.80 -5.83
CA SER A 138 1.85 5.14 -5.88
C SER A 138 2.00 3.63 -5.88
N TYR A 139 2.93 3.10 -6.66
CA TYR A 139 3.29 1.68 -6.72
C TYR A 139 3.75 1.16 -5.34
N THR A 140 4.72 1.84 -4.73
CA THR A 140 5.29 1.43 -3.43
C THR A 140 4.23 1.45 -2.34
N PHE A 141 3.38 2.47 -2.34
CA PHE A 141 2.30 2.60 -1.37
C PHE A 141 1.23 1.51 -1.54
N LEU A 142 0.82 1.23 -2.77
CA LEU A 142 -0.14 0.16 -3.07
C LEU A 142 0.41 -1.21 -2.68
N ALA A 143 1.67 -1.48 -3.01
CA ALA A 143 2.36 -2.71 -2.61
C ALA A 143 2.39 -2.87 -1.08
N PHE A 144 2.66 -1.79 -0.35
CA PHE A 144 2.63 -1.77 1.11
C PHE A 144 1.23 -2.10 1.66
N LEU A 145 0.17 -1.48 1.12
CA LEU A 145 -1.19 -1.73 1.59
C LEU A 145 -1.64 -3.18 1.35
N ILE A 146 -1.41 -3.70 0.15
CA ILE A 146 -1.75 -5.09 -0.20
C ILE A 146 -0.99 -6.06 0.70
N TYR A 147 0.31 -5.85 0.86
CA TYR A 147 1.15 -6.71 1.68
C TYR A 147 0.77 -6.64 3.17
N SER A 148 0.44 -5.46 3.69
CA SER A 148 -0.06 -5.29 5.06
C SER A 148 -1.32 -6.13 5.30
N LYS A 149 -2.24 -6.17 4.34
CA LYS A 149 -3.43 -7.04 4.41
C LYS A 149 -3.06 -8.52 4.39
N ILE A 150 -2.18 -8.94 3.49
CA ILE A 150 -1.69 -10.33 3.42
C ILE A 150 -1.03 -10.71 4.76
N TYR A 151 -0.18 -9.85 5.30
CA TYR A 151 0.49 -10.08 6.57
C TYR A 151 -0.48 -10.23 7.75
N MET A 152 -1.59 -9.49 7.74
CA MET A 152 -2.65 -9.61 8.76
C MET A 152 -3.40 -10.95 8.69
N LEU A 153 -3.49 -11.56 7.50
CA LEU A 153 -4.17 -12.85 7.27
C LEU A 153 -3.28 -14.07 7.60
N LEU A 154 -1.95 -13.88 7.70
CA LEU A 154 -1.05 -14.97 8.04
C LEU A 154 -1.29 -15.46 9.48
N PRO A 155 -1.36 -16.78 9.70
CA PRO A 155 -1.56 -17.34 11.03
C PRO A 155 -0.41 -16.94 11.97
N LYS A 156 -0.78 -16.37 13.12
CA LYS A 156 0.17 -15.85 14.13
C LYS A 156 0.31 -16.81 15.30
N ASN A 157 0.23 -18.13 15.07
CA ASN A 157 0.37 -19.15 16.11
C ASN A 157 1.85 -19.26 16.59
N ARG A 158 2.32 -18.24 17.28
CA ARG A 158 3.61 -18.27 17.95
C ARG A 158 3.39 -18.06 19.44
N SER A 159 3.88 -19.01 20.26
CA SER A 159 4.08 -18.77 21.68
C SER A 159 5.04 -17.59 21.83
N CYS A 160 4.74 -16.65 22.69
CA CYS A 160 5.64 -15.57 23.07
C CYS A 160 5.74 -15.53 24.59
N ASP A 161 6.92 -15.20 25.09
CA ASP A 161 7.19 -15.10 26.53
C ASP A 161 6.69 -13.77 27.08
N TYR A 162 6.65 -12.73 26.24
CA TYR A 162 6.24 -11.37 26.62
C TYR A 162 5.31 -10.75 25.60
N ILE A 163 4.34 -9.97 26.09
CA ILE A 163 3.47 -9.10 25.29
C ILE A 163 3.81 -7.65 25.63
N VAL A 164 4.49 -6.95 24.72
CA VAL A 164 4.86 -5.55 24.91
C VAL A 164 3.84 -4.63 24.24
N VAL A 165 3.18 -3.78 25.01
CA VAL A 165 2.24 -2.78 24.52
C VAL A 165 2.94 -1.43 24.43
N HIS A 166 3.24 -0.99 23.22
CA HIS A 166 3.81 0.33 23.00
C HIS A 166 2.78 1.43 23.32
N GLY A 167 3.15 2.33 24.22
CA GLY A 167 2.38 3.51 24.55
C GLY A 167 2.22 4.47 23.36
N CYS A 168 1.30 5.40 23.48
CA CYS A 168 1.18 6.59 22.62
C CYS A 168 0.80 7.78 23.49
N GLY A 169 0.97 9.00 22.95
CA GLY A 169 0.67 10.20 23.72
C GLY A 169 -0.82 10.30 24.10
N LEU A 170 -1.08 10.83 25.28
CA LEU A 170 -2.43 11.10 25.77
C LEU A 170 -3.07 12.27 24.99
N LEU A 171 -4.39 12.23 24.83
CA LEU A 171 -5.19 13.33 24.29
C LEU A 171 -5.35 14.40 25.37
N GLY A 172 -4.87 15.62 25.07
CA GLY A 172 -4.92 16.72 26.03
C GLY A 172 -4.11 16.49 27.32
N GLY A 173 -3.20 15.50 27.34
CA GLY A 173 -2.37 15.16 28.49
C GLY A 173 -3.03 14.24 29.53
N GLU A 174 -4.36 14.02 29.46
CA GLU A 174 -5.11 13.29 30.50
C GLU A 174 -5.90 12.09 29.96
N ARG A 175 -6.36 12.12 28.70
CA ARG A 175 -7.26 11.09 28.17
C ARG A 175 -6.51 10.07 27.35
N ILE A 176 -6.85 8.78 27.59
CA ILE A 176 -6.33 7.66 26.80
C ILE A 176 -6.87 7.79 25.36
N SER A 177 -5.97 7.76 24.38
CA SER A 177 -6.39 7.79 22.98
C SER A 177 -7.09 6.48 22.57
N PRO A 178 -8.06 6.51 21.63
CA PRO A 178 -8.70 5.31 21.11
C PRO A 178 -7.70 4.29 20.54
N LEU A 179 -6.57 4.76 20.03
CA LEU A 179 -5.48 3.92 19.53
C LEU A 179 -4.81 3.13 20.65
N LEU A 180 -4.52 3.78 21.79
CA LEU A 180 -3.92 3.12 22.96
C LEU A 180 -4.89 2.10 23.54
N LYS A 181 -6.16 2.48 23.71
CA LYS A 181 -7.20 1.56 24.17
C LYS A 181 -7.25 0.31 23.31
N GLY A 182 -7.33 0.46 21.97
CA GLY A 182 -7.37 -0.69 21.06
C GLY A 182 -6.14 -1.59 21.12
N ARG A 183 -4.94 -1.03 21.41
CA ARG A 183 -3.73 -1.83 21.61
C ARG A 183 -3.79 -2.64 22.90
N VAL A 184 -4.23 -2.03 23.99
CA VAL A 184 -4.39 -2.70 25.29
C VAL A 184 -5.44 -3.79 25.20
N ASP A 185 -6.63 -3.51 24.65
CA ASP A 185 -7.70 -4.48 24.47
C ASP A 185 -7.21 -5.69 23.64
N LYS A 186 -6.41 -5.44 22.59
CA LYS A 186 -5.85 -6.52 21.78
C LYS A 186 -4.77 -7.32 22.50
N ALA A 187 -3.96 -6.69 23.33
CA ALA A 187 -2.96 -7.37 24.15
C ALA A 187 -3.62 -8.29 25.18
N VAL A 188 -4.67 -7.81 25.82
CA VAL A 188 -5.48 -8.59 26.78
C VAL A 188 -6.14 -9.79 26.07
N GLU A 189 -6.74 -9.58 24.89
CA GLU A 189 -7.32 -10.68 24.10
C GLU A 189 -6.28 -11.77 23.77
N ILE A 190 -5.05 -11.36 23.37
CA ILE A 190 -3.97 -12.28 23.04
C ILE A 190 -3.51 -13.02 24.30
N PHE A 191 -3.36 -12.33 25.44
CA PHE A 191 -2.96 -12.90 26.72
C PHE A 191 -3.88 -14.06 27.10
N TYR A 192 -5.20 -13.86 27.09
CA TYR A 192 -6.16 -14.92 27.41
C TYR A 192 -6.24 -16.07 26.38
N LYS A 193 -5.80 -15.83 25.15
CA LYS A 193 -5.76 -16.88 24.12
C LYS A 193 -4.51 -17.75 24.14
N MET A 194 -3.48 -17.34 24.85
CA MET A 194 -2.23 -18.08 24.92
C MET A 194 -2.32 -19.22 25.94
N ARG A 195 -1.81 -20.41 25.56
CA ARG A 195 -1.74 -21.57 26.48
C ARG A 195 -0.70 -21.40 27.60
N GLN A 196 0.33 -20.57 27.37
CA GLN A 196 1.32 -20.18 28.38
C GLN A 196 0.91 -18.76 28.81
N GLU A 197 0.90 -18.50 30.11
CA GLU A 197 0.63 -17.17 30.66
C GLU A 197 1.86 -16.27 30.39
N PRO A 198 1.90 -15.48 29.32
CA PRO A 198 3.01 -14.59 29.06
C PRO A 198 2.93 -13.40 30.02
N GLU A 199 4.08 -12.89 30.42
CA GLU A 199 4.14 -11.68 31.23
C GLU A 199 3.75 -10.44 30.37
N LEU A 200 2.84 -9.63 30.89
CA LEU A 200 2.32 -8.44 30.19
C LEU A 200 3.13 -7.22 30.62
N VAL A 201 3.95 -6.70 29.71
CA VAL A 201 4.80 -5.52 29.94
C VAL A 201 4.17 -4.29 29.26
N LEU A 202 3.89 -3.26 30.06
CA LEU A 202 3.43 -1.95 29.59
C LEU A 202 4.65 -0.99 29.55
N SER A 203 4.92 -0.42 28.39
CA SER A 203 5.99 0.55 28.19
C SER A 203 5.48 1.89 27.64
#